data_f4828858cbe2cc75cf26f3154bb04995
#
_entry.id   f4828858cbe2cc75cf26f3154bb04995
#
_cell.length_a   1.000
_cell.length_b   1.000
_cell.length_c   1.000
_cell.angle_alpha   90.00
_cell.angle_beta   90.00
_cell.angle_gamma   90.00
#
_symmetry.space_group_name_H-M   'P 1'
#
loop_
_entity.id
_entity.type
_entity.pdbx_description
1 polymer ?
#
loop_
_entity_poly.entity_id
_entity_poly.type
_entity_poly.pdbx_seq_one_letter_code
_entity_poly.pdbx_strand_id
1 'polypeptide(L)'
;SAASDVYKRQGHARPRLWIVAGPNGCGKSSAYGRSDVAEFDGSVWIINPDLLTARLRESEGLAQDAANLAAVQRIEAWLDASIDVHQTIGVETVLSSPKYRRLVEKARARGFEIRLIYVYLDSVERQLERIAYRVAKGGHDVPADKVAARRIRSFAQLRWFFDQADRAWVFDNSLSEPQLVARKGDGSITIRAGLPSEVMDSLI
;
A
#
# COMPACT_ATOMS: atom_id res chain seq x y z
N SER A 1 -5.59 -21.72 15.14
CA SER A 1 -4.23 -22.22 15.44
C SER A 1 -3.82 -21.78 16.84
N ALA A 2 -2.99 -22.55 17.53
CA ALA A 2 -2.61 -22.30 18.93
C ALA A 2 -2.07 -20.87 19.18
N ALA A 3 -1.37 -20.25 18.25
CA ALA A 3 -0.90 -18.87 18.35
C ALA A 3 -2.06 -17.85 18.37
N SER A 4 -3.10 -18.05 17.56
CA SER A 4 -4.30 -17.21 17.55
C SER A 4 -5.07 -17.27 18.88
N ASP A 5 -5.07 -18.43 19.52
CA ASP A 5 -5.79 -18.65 20.79
C ASP A 5 -5.03 -18.08 21.98
N VAL A 6 -3.71 -18.06 21.95
CA VAL A 6 -2.86 -17.42 22.98
C VAL A 6 -3.04 -15.90 22.96
N TYR A 7 -3.07 -15.27 21.79
CA TYR A 7 -3.30 -13.82 21.66
C TYR A 7 -4.70 -13.40 22.17
N LYS A 8 -5.73 -14.18 21.86
CA LYS A 8 -7.09 -13.93 22.35
C LYS A 8 -7.20 -13.99 23.87
N ARG A 9 -6.40 -14.85 24.52
CA ARG A 9 -6.43 -15.01 25.99
C ARG A 9 -5.74 -13.87 26.76
N GLN A 10 -4.85 -13.10 26.10
CA GLN A 10 -4.07 -12.04 26.75
C GLN A 10 -4.65 -10.63 26.54
N GLY A 11 -5.79 -10.48 25.87
CA GLY A 11 -6.42 -9.17 25.62
C GLY A 11 -5.60 -8.22 24.72
N HIS A 12 -4.54 -8.71 24.08
CA HIS A 12 -3.75 -7.92 23.15
C HIS A 12 -4.45 -7.83 21.80
N ALA A 13 -4.51 -6.62 21.23
CA ALA A 13 -5.04 -6.42 19.89
C ALA A 13 -4.23 -7.26 18.88
N ARG A 14 -4.91 -7.89 17.91
CA ARG A 14 -4.25 -8.63 16.82
C ARG A 14 -3.21 -7.75 16.14
N PRO A 15 -2.00 -8.26 15.87
CA PRO A 15 -1.03 -7.51 15.08
C PRO A 15 -1.60 -7.25 13.67
N ARG A 16 -1.20 -6.15 13.05
CA ARG A 16 -1.74 -5.67 11.78
C ARG A 16 -0.65 -5.60 10.74
N LEU A 17 -0.94 -6.11 9.53
CA LEU A 17 -0.13 -5.84 8.35
C LEU A 17 -0.88 -4.84 7.47
N TRP A 18 -0.32 -3.64 7.32
CA TRP A 18 -0.85 -2.61 6.46
C TRP A 18 -0.19 -2.63 5.08
N ILE A 19 -1.00 -2.69 4.05
CA ILE A 19 -0.58 -2.50 2.65
C ILE A 19 -1.16 -1.18 2.18
N VAL A 20 -0.31 -0.16 2.02
CA VAL A 20 -0.68 1.13 1.45
C VAL A 20 -0.30 1.12 -0.01
N ALA A 21 -1.29 1.03 -0.88
CA ALA A 21 -1.09 0.70 -2.28
C ALA A 21 -1.70 1.72 -3.24
N GLY A 22 -1.25 1.71 -4.47
CA GLY A 22 -1.78 2.51 -5.56
C GLY A 22 -0.72 2.95 -6.56
N PRO A 23 -1.11 3.30 -7.78
CA PRO A 23 -0.20 3.67 -8.87
C PRO A 23 0.73 4.84 -8.52
N ASN A 24 1.76 5.05 -9.34
CA ASN A 24 2.65 6.21 -9.18
C ASN A 24 1.87 7.52 -9.30
N GLY A 25 2.21 8.52 -8.50
CA GLY A 25 1.59 9.85 -8.55
C GLY A 25 0.18 9.95 -7.97
N CYS A 26 -0.45 8.87 -7.50
CA CYS A 26 -1.81 8.92 -6.96
C CYS A 26 -1.94 9.59 -5.59
N GLY A 27 -0.83 9.94 -4.93
CA GLY A 27 -0.85 10.67 -3.65
C GLY A 27 -1.09 9.79 -2.43
N LYS A 28 -0.60 8.55 -2.42
CA LYS A 28 -0.69 7.63 -1.27
C LYS A 28 -0.33 8.29 0.04
N SER A 29 0.88 8.83 0.14
CA SER A 29 1.39 9.47 1.38
C SER A 29 0.54 10.64 1.87
N SER A 30 -0.15 11.34 0.96
CA SER A 30 -1.07 12.43 1.32
C SER A 30 -2.46 11.91 1.72
N ALA A 31 -2.91 10.82 1.11
CA ALA A 31 -4.24 10.29 1.33
C ALA A 31 -4.38 9.65 2.71
N TYR A 32 -3.43 8.80 3.13
CA TYR A 32 -3.53 8.17 4.44
C TYR A 32 -3.26 9.15 5.60
N GLY A 33 -2.50 10.22 5.37
CA GLY A 33 -2.29 11.28 6.37
C GLY A 33 -3.51 12.20 6.57
N ARG A 34 -4.50 12.18 5.67
CA ARG A 34 -5.72 13.00 5.70
C ARG A 34 -7.00 12.19 5.85
N SER A 35 -6.91 10.87 5.72
CA SER A 35 -8.09 10.02 5.76
C SER A 35 -8.45 9.70 7.21
N ASP A 36 -9.75 9.82 7.54
CA ASP A 36 -10.35 9.29 8.77
C ASP A 36 -10.39 7.75 8.76
N VAL A 37 -9.27 7.12 8.40
CA VAL A 37 -9.09 5.71 8.69
C VAL A 37 -8.84 5.63 10.19
N ALA A 38 -9.92 5.56 10.94
CA ALA A 38 -10.01 5.72 12.40
C ALA A 38 -9.08 4.80 13.23
N GLU A 39 -8.36 3.94 12.58
CA GLU A 39 -7.46 2.98 13.19
C GLU A 39 -6.01 3.12 12.67
N PHE A 40 -5.79 4.13 11.83
CA PHE A 40 -4.47 4.56 11.38
C PHE A 40 -4.01 5.71 12.29
N ASP A 41 -3.77 5.38 13.57
CA ASP A 41 -3.52 6.35 14.65
C ASP A 41 -2.10 6.94 14.68
N GLY A 42 -1.39 6.88 13.55
CA GLY A 42 -0.03 7.41 13.45
C GLY A 42 1.05 6.57 14.16
N SER A 43 0.68 5.51 14.85
CA SER A 43 1.61 4.62 15.55
C SER A 43 2.16 3.50 14.67
N VAL A 44 1.67 3.36 13.44
CA VAL A 44 2.11 2.34 12.50
C VAL A 44 3.26 2.85 11.63
N TRP A 45 4.36 2.14 11.68
CA TRP A 45 5.47 2.44 10.80
C TRP A 45 5.20 1.90 9.38
N ILE A 46 4.98 2.82 8.44
CA ILE A 46 4.82 2.50 7.03
C ILE A 46 6.17 2.68 6.33
N ILE A 47 6.73 1.59 5.84
CA ILE A 47 8.00 1.61 5.11
C ILE A 47 7.74 2.10 3.68
N ASN A 48 8.40 3.20 3.31
CA ASN A 48 8.36 3.73 1.95
C ASN A 48 9.67 3.37 1.21
N PRO A 49 9.60 2.54 0.14
CA PRO A 49 10.78 2.11 -0.60
C PRO A 49 11.57 3.27 -1.23
N ASP A 50 10.89 4.29 -1.74
CA ASP A 50 11.55 5.43 -2.39
C ASP A 50 12.39 6.24 -1.38
N LEU A 51 11.86 6.43 -0.16
CA LEU A 51 12.59 7.11 0.91
C LEU A 51 13.80 6.30 1.38
N LEU A 52 13.67 4.99 1.48
CA LEU A 52 14.80 4.13 1.86
C LEU A 52 15.87 4.13 0.77
N THR A 53 15.49 4.05 -0.50
CA THR A 53 16.43 4.16 -1.63
C THR A 53 17.21 5.48 -1.58
N ALA A 54 16.52 6.61 -1.37
CA ALA A 54 17.17 7.91 -1.26
C ALA A 54 18.19 7.95 -0.11
N ARG A 55 17.83 7.44 1.06
CA ARG A 55 18.74 7.35 2.21
C ARG A 55 19.97 6.48 1.94
N LEU A 56 19.80 5.33 1.28
CA LEU A 56 20.92 4.44 0.95
C LEU A 56 21.89 5.08 -0.03
N ARG A 57 21.39 5.87 -0.97
CA ARG A 57 22.25 6.64 -1.87
C ARG A 57 23.06 7.70 -1.13
N GLU A 58 22.43 8.40 -0.20
CA GLU A 58 23.07 9.46 0.58
C GLU A 58 24.07 8.91 1.60
N SER A 59 23.67 7.89 2.37
CA SER A 59 24.48 7.38 3.49
C SER A 59 25.53 6.35 3.10
N GLU A 60 25.29 5.58 2.03
CA GLU A 60 26.17 4.48 1.61
C GLU A 60 26.83 4.74 0.23
N GLY A 61 26.51 5.86 -0.42
CA GLY A 61 27.08 6.24 -1.71
C GLY A 61 26.67 5.31 -2.87
N LEU A 62 25.58 4.56 -2.73
CA LEU A 62 25.18 3.58 -3.72
C LEU A 62 24.64 4.24 -5.00
N ALA A 63 24.98 3.65 -6.15
CA ALA A 63 24.33 3.99 -7.41
C ALA A 63 22.83 3.66 -7.36
N GLN A 64 22.00 4.33 -8.18
CA GLN A 64 20.53 4.24 -8.13
C GLN A 64 20.03 2.79 -8.15
N ASP A 65 20.52 1.95 -9.06
CA ASP A 65 20.03 0.56 -9.20
C ASP A 65 20.46 -0.31 -8.02
N ALA A 66 21.69 -0.12 -7.52
CA ALA A 66 22.19 -0.81 -6.33
C ALA A 66 21.39 -0.40 -5.07
N ALA A 67 21.07 0.88 -4.92
CA ALA A 67 20.26 1.39 -3.81
C ALA A 67 18.82 0.86 -3.87
N ASN A 68 18.22 0.80 -5.07
CA ASN A 68 16.90 0.22 -5.27
C ASN A 68 16.87 -1.26 -4.85
N LEU A 69 17.85 -2.05 -5.29
CA LEU A 69 17.94 -3.46 -4.94
C LEU A 69 18.15 -3.66 -3.44
N ALA A 70 19.06 -2.92 -2.84
CA ALA A 70 19.33 -2.97 -1.41
C ALA A 70 18.11 -2.55 -0.58
N ALA A 71 17.36 -1.52 -1.01
CA ALA A 71 16.13 -1.10 -0.37
C ALA A 71 15.08 -2.21 -0.39
N VAL A 72 14.86 -2.85 -1.54
CA VAL A 72 13.91 -3.96 -1.66
C VAL A 72 14.27 -5.11 -0.72
N GLN A 73 15.53 -5.55 -0.71
CA GLN A 73 16.01 -6.65 0.13
C GLN A 73 15.85 -6.34 1.63
N ARG A 74 16.21 -5.13 2.06
CA ARG A 74 16.09 -4.71 3.46
C ARG A 74 14.63 -4.62 3.90
N ILE A 75 13.75 -4.10 3.04
CA ILE A 75 12.32 -4.01 3.33
C ILE A 75 11.71 -5.41 3.48
N GLU A 76 11.99 -6.31 2.56
CA GLU A 76 11.48 -7.68 2.63
C GLU A 76 11.95 -8.41 3.89
N ALA A 77 13.24 -8.31 4.22
CA ALA A 77 13.78 -8.90 5.44
C ALA A 77 13.14 -8.31 6.70
N TRP A 78 12.91 -7.02 6.72
CA TRP A 78 12.32 -6.32 7.86
C TRP A 78 10.84 -6.64 8.05
N LEU A 79 10.06 -6.66 6.95
CA LEU A 79 8.66 -7.07 6.99
C LEU A 79 8.53 -8.52 7.47
N ASP A 80 9.40 -9.38 6.98
CA ASP A 80 9.43 -10.80 7.36
C ASP A 80 9.74 -10.99 8.84
N ALA A 81 10.77 -10.32 9.35
CA ALA A 81 11.14 -10.35 10.77
C ALA A 81 10.04 -9.77 11.67
N SER A 82 9.39 -8.67 11.24
CA SER A 82 8.28 -8.06 12.00
C SER A 82 7.09 -9.02 12.14
N ILE A 83 6.78 -9.77 11.08
CA ILE A 83 5.74 -10.79 11.14
C ILE A 83 6.14 -11.92 12.11
N ASP A 84 7.41 -12.33 12.10
CA ASP A 84 7.88 -13.40 12.98
C ASP A 84 7.79 -13.05 14.46
N VAL A 85 7.95 -11.77 14.82
CA VAL A 85 7.82 -11.26 16.21
C VAL A 85 6.45 -10.66 16.51
N HIS A 86 5.46 -10.85 15.63
CA HIS A 86 4.07 -10.33 15.78
C HIS A 86 3.99 -8.81 15.96
N GLN A 87 4.90 -8.07 15.32
CA GLN A 87 4.89 -6.60 15.32
C GLN A 87 3.98 -6.05 14.22
N THR A 88 3.08 -5.14 14.60
CA THR A 88 2.30 -4.35 13.62
C THR A 88 3.23 -3.52 12.75
N ILE A 89 3.07 -3.63 11.44
CA ILE A 89 3.92 -2.96 10.45
C ILE A 89 3.15 -2.72 9.16
N GLY A 90 3.65 -1.82 8.31
CA GLY A 90 3.09 -1.57 7.00
C GLY A 90 4.12 -1.25 5.94
N VAL A 91 3.71 -1.35 4.69
CA VAL A 91 4.53 -1.01 3.53
C VAL A 91 3.74 -0.20 2.52
N GLU A 92 4.39 0.85 1.98
CA GLU A 92 3.87 1.58 0.83
C GLU A 92 4.35 0.90 -0.47
N THR A 93 3.46 0.73 -1.45
CA THR A 93 3.79 0.05 -2.70
C THR A 93 2.95 0.58 -3.88
N VAL A 94 3.53 0.54 -5.08
CA VAL A 94 2.76 0.75 -6.33
C VAL A 94 1.82 -0.43 -6.61
N LEU A 95 2.08 -1.59 -6.01
CA LEU A 95 1.32 -2.82 -6.19
C LEU A 95 1.30 -3.34 -7.64
N SER A 96 2.34 -3.09 -8.42
CA SER A 96 2.41 -3.48 -9.83
C SER A 96 2.96 -4.89 -10.07
N SER A 97 3.12 -5.69 -9.02
CA SER A 97 3.58 -7.08 -9.06
C SER A 97 3.02 -7.88 -7.89
N PRO A 98 3.01 -9.22 -7.96
CA PRO A 98 2.49 -10.07 -6.89
C PRO A 98 3.44 -10.26 -5.70
N LYS A 99 4.57 -9.56 -5.63
CA LYS A 99 5.66 -9.84 -4.67
C LYS A 99 5.22 -9.88 -3.20
N TYR A 100 4.23 -9.09 -2.80
CA TYR A 100 3.74 -9.05 -1.42
C TYR A 100 2.65 -10.09 -1.10
N ARG A 101 2.22 -10.91 -2.07
CA ARG A 101 1.22 -11.98 -1.81
C ARG A 101 1.73 -12.97 -0.76
N ARG A 102 2.96 -13.47 -0.92
CA ARG A 102 3.59 -14.37 0.05
C ARG A 102 3.67 -13.75 1.46
N LEU A 103 3.95 -12.46 1.55
CA LEU A 103 3.99 -11.75 2.83
C LEU A 103 2.61 -11.72 3.51
N VAL A 104 1.56 -11.43 2.75
CA VAL A 104 0.16 -11.44 3.23
C VAL A 104 -0.22 -12.84 3.69
N GLU A 105 0.08 -13.87 2.90
CA GLU A 105 -0.19 -15.28 3.25
C GLU A 105 0.52 -15.68 4.55
N LYS A 106 1.81 -15.33 4.70
CA LYS A 106 2.58 -15.57 5.93
C LYS A 106 1.97 -14.84 7.14
N ALA A 107 1.63 -13.57 6.98
CA ALA A 107 1.01 -12.77 8.04
C ALA A 107 -0.34 -13.36 8.47
N ARG A 108 -1.19 -13.76 7.54
CA ARG A 108 -2.47 -14.44 7.84
C ARG A 108 -2.25 -15.74 8.61
N ALA A 109 -1.31 -16.58 8.17
CA ALA A 109 -0.96 -17.82 8.86
C ALA A 109 -0.47 -17.59 10.31
N ARG A 110 0.12 -16.41 10.57
CA ARG A 110 0.58 -15.96 11.91
C ARG A 110 -0.48 -15.20 12.69
N GLY A 111 -1.73 -15.10 12.20
CA GLY A 111 -2.85 -14.48 12.91
C GLY A 111 -2.94 -12.95 12.79
N PHE A 112 -2.20 -12.34 11.89
CA PHE A 112 -2.33 -10.91 11.61
C PHE A 112 -3.69 -10.57 11.02
N GLU A 113 -4.15 -9.36 11.31
CA GLU A 113 -5.23 -8.70 10.57
C GLU A 113 -4.61 -7.98 9.37
N ILE A 114 -5.09 -8.29 8.17
CA ILE A 114 -4.62 -7.67 6.92
C ILE A 114 -5.46 -6.45 6.64
N ARG A 115 -4.80 -5.30 6.46
CA ARG A 115 -5.42 -4.02 6.18
C ARG A 115 -4.89 -3.43 4.88
N LEU A 116 -5.78 -3.04 3.99
CA LEU A 116 -5.46 -2.44 2.71
C LEU A 116 -5.98 -1.00 2.65
N ILE A 117 -5.09 -0.07 2.32
CA ILE A 117 -5.46 1.25 1.82
C ILE A 117 -5.04 1.31 0.35
N TYR A 118 -5.98 1.50 -0.55
CA TYR A 118 -5.69 1.67 -1.96
C TYR A 118 -6.11 3.05 -2.44
N VAL A 119 -5.18 3.76 -3.09
CA VAL A 119 -5.41 5.12 -3.58
C VAL A 119 -5.20 5.14 -5.09
N TYR A 120 -6.11 5.74 -5.83
CA TYR A 120 -5.97 5.91 -7.28
C TYR A 120 -6.35 7.33 -7.73
N LEU A 121 -6.07 7.62 -8.99
CA LEU A 121 -6.58 8.77 -9.74
C LEU A 121 -7.42 8.26 -10.91
N ASP A 122 -8.37 9.05 -11.36
CA ASP A 122 -9.28 8.74 -12.46
C ASP A 122 -8.60 8.54 -13.81
N SER A 123 -7.40 9.13 -14.02
CA SER A 123 -6.70 9.05 -15.31
C SER A 123 -5.19 8.95 -15.19
N VAL A 124 -4.55 8.46 -16.25
CA VAL A 124 -3.08 8.42 -16.39
C VAL A 124 -2.52 9.84 -16.55
N GLU A 125 -3.22 10.70 -17.29
CA GLU A 125 -2.84 12.08 -17.54
C GLU A 125 -2.65 12.82 -16.23
N ARG A 126 -3.61 12.71 -15.32
CA ARG A 126 -3.54 13.32 -13.99
C ARG A 126 -2.39 12.75 -13.14
N GLN A 127 -2.08 11.48 -13.30
CA GLN A 127 -0.90 10.89 -12.67
C GLN A 127 0.40 11.52 -13.17
N LEU A 128 0.52 11.68 -14.50
CA LEU A 128 1.68 12.30 -15.14
C LEU A 128 1.85 13.77 -14.73
N GLU A 129 0.76 14.53 -14.70
CA GLU A 129 0.77 15.93 -14.21
C GLU A 129 1.29 16.02 -12.77
N ARG A 130 0.82 15.17 -11.87
CA ARG A 130 1.29 15.15 -10.46
C ARG A 130 2.73 14.71 -10.33
N ILE A 131 3.19 13.76 -11.16
CA ILE A 131 4.59 13.35 -11.19
C ILE A 131 5.46 14.51 -11.69
N ALA A 132 5.08 15.17 -12.79
CA ALA A 132 5.80 16.33 -13.32
C ALA A 132 5.92 17.47 -12.28
N TYR A 133 4.82 17.79 -11.60
CA TYR A 133 4.81 18.77 -10.51
C TYR A 133 5.77 18.39 -9.37
N ARG A 134 5.80 17.13 -8.97
CA ARG A 134 6.70 16.61 -7.95
C ARG A 134 8.17 16.70 -8.39
N VAL A 135 8.45 16.35 -9.63
CA VAL A 135 9.81 16.43 -10.22
C VAL A 135 10.30 17.87 -10.25
N ALA A 136 9.44 18.81 -10.63
CA ALA A 136 9.77 20.24 -10.59
C ALA A 136 10.13 20.76 -9.17
N LYS A 137 9.72 20.02 -8.13
CA LYS A 137 10.08 20.29 -6.72
C LYS A 137 11.24 19.42 -6.20
N GLY A 138 12.01 18.81 -7.08
CA GLY A 138 13.17 17.97 -6.72
C GLY A 138 12.83 16.49 -6.39
N GLY A 139 11.61 16.04 -6.67
CA GLY A 139 11.22 14.65 -6.47
C GLY A 139 11.67 13.73 -7.60
N HIS A 140 11.54 12.43 -7.38
CA HIS A 140 11.94 11.39 -8.34
C HIS A 140 11.00 11.31 -9.55
N ASP A 141 11.58 11.21 -10.74
CA ASP A 141 10.86 11.02 -12.00
C ASP A 141 10.52 9.54 -12.26
N VAL A 142 9.43 9.31 -13.00
CA VAL A 142 9.02 7.99 -13.49
C VAL A 142 8.61 8.14 -14.96
N PRO A 143 9.25 7.43 -15.90
CA PRO A 143 8.90 7.49 -17.33
C PRO A 143 7.41 7.21 -17.58
N ALA A 144 6.81 7.97 -18.51
CA ALA A 144 5.37 7.94 -18.75
C ALA A 144 4.83 6.54 -19.15
N ASP A 145 5.59 5.82 -19.98
CA ASP A 145 5.28 4.44 -20.37
C ASP A 145 5.22 3.49 -19.17
N LYS A 146 6.14 3.67 -18.21
CA LYS A 146 6.16 2.90 -16.97
C LYS A 146 5.01 3.27 -16.05
N VAL A 147 4.58 4.53 -16.03
CA VAL A 147 3.41 4.96 -15.23
C VAL A 147 2.16 4.26 -15.71
N ALA A 148 1.86 4.32 -17.02
CA ALA A 148 0.70 3.68 -17.61
C ALA A 148 0.70 2.15 -17.41
N ALA A 149 1.83 1.51 -17.72
CA ALA A 149 1.96 0.06 -17.55
C ALA A 149 1.84 -0.40 -16.08
N ARG A 150 2.38 0.38 -15.13
CA ARG A 150 2.26 0.08 -13.70
C ARG A 150 0.85 0.30 -13.19
N ARG A 151 0.11 1.29 -13.71
CA ARG A 151 -1.29 1.52 -13.38
C ARG A 151 -2.13 0.28 -13.69
N ILE A 152 -2.06 -0.22 -14.93
CA ILE A 152 -2.81 -1.41 -15.35
C ILE A 152 -2.49 -2.60 -14.43
N ARG A 153 -1.20 -2.85 -14.17
CA ARG A 153 -0.80 -3.95 -13.29
C ARG A 153 -1.24 -3.75 -11.84
N SER A 154 -1.26 -2.51 -11.35
CA SER A 154 -1.70 -2.19 -9.99
C SER A 154 -3.18 -2.53 -9.80
N PHE A 155 -4.03 -2.14 -10.74
CA PHE A 155 -5.44 -2.51 -10.72
C PHE A 155 -5.65 -4.03 -10.82
N ALA A 156 -4.89 -4.71 -11.68
CA ALA A 156 -4.94 -6.17 -11.79
C ALA A 156 -4.56 -6.90 -10.47
N GLN A 157 -3.73 -6.29 -9.62
CA GLN A 157 -3.41 -6.84 -8.31
C GLN A 157 -4.46 -6.48 -7.24
N LEU A 158 -5.16 -5.34 -7.39
CA LEU A 158 -6.09 -4.82 -6.38
C LEU A 158 -7.11 -5.87 -5.95
N ARG A 159 -7.71 -6.59 -6.90
CA ARG A 159 -8.69 -7.65 -6.63
C ARG A 159 -8.20 -8.64 -5.57
N TRP A 160 -7.05 -9.25 -5.85
CA TRP A 160 -6.50 -10.25 -4.93
C TRP A 160 -6.23 -9.67 -3.54
N PHE A 161 -5.62 -8.48 -3.44
CA PHE A 161 -5.31 -7.87 -2.15
C PHE A 161 -6.56 -7.42 -1.41
N PHE A 162 -7.58 -6.94 -2.12
CA PHE A 162 -8.88 -6.58 -1.54
C PHE A 162 -9.60 -7.82 -0.99
N ASP A 163 -9.56 -8.93 -1.72
CA ASP A 163 -10.14 -10.20 -1.27
C ASP A 163 -9.43 -10.75 -0.02
N GLN A 164 -8.10 -10.63 0.04
CA GLN A 164 -7.31 -11.11 1.18
C GLN A 164 -7.38 -10.18 2.40
N ALA A 165 -7.74 -8.92 2.25
CA ALA A 165 -7.81 -8.00 3.36
C ALA A 165 -9.00 -8.31 4.29
N ASP A 166 -8.78 -8.26 5.59
CA ASP A 166 -9.84 -8.27 6.60
C ASP A 166 -10.57 -6.92 6.62
N ARG A 167 -9.82 -5.83 6.41
CA ARG A 167 -10.35 -4.47 6.24
C ARG A 167 -9.67 -3.80 5.05
N ALA A 168 -10.45 -3.10 4.24
CA ALA A 168 -9.93 -2.36 3.09
C ALA A 168 -10.65 -1.02 2.92
N TRP A 169 -9.89 -0.04 2.45
CA TRP A 169 -10.38 1.29 2.07
C TRP A 169 -9.80 1.63 0.69
N VAL A 170 -10.67 2.00 -0.23
CA VAL A 170 -10.28 2.43 -1.59
C VAL A 170 -10.66 3.89 -1.75
N PHE A 171 -9.68 4.72 -2.09
CA PHE A 171 -9.86 6.16 -2.25
C PHE A 171 -9.61 6.60 -3.69
N ASP A 172 -10.56 7.36 -4.23
CA ASP A 172 -10.33 8.22 -5.38
C ASP A 172 -9.75 9.55 -4.90
N ASN A 173 -8.54 9.85 -5.32
CA ASN A 173 -7.83 11.08 -4.97
C ASN A 173 -7.73 12.07 -6.14
N SER A 174 -8.69 12.02 -7.07
CA SER A 174 -8.72 12.88 -8.26
C SER A 174 -9.16 14.31 -7.94
N LEU A 175 -9.88 14.51 -6.87
CA LEU A 175 -10.37 15.81 -6.40
C LEU A 175 -9.40 16.44 -5.39
N SER A 176 -9.80 17.56 -4.79
CA SER A 176 -9.04 18.26 -3.75
C SER A 176 -8.86 17.43 -2.49
N GLU A 177 -9.88 16.64 -2.15
CA GLU A 177 -9.87 15.72 -1.02
C GLU A 177 -10.11 14.28 -1.47
N PRO A 178 -9.40 13.30 -0.85
CA PRO A 178 -9.63 11.88 -1.14
C PRO A 178 -11.06 11.47 -0.83
N GLN A 179 -11.71 10.81 -1.79
CA GLN A 179 -13.07 10.31 -1.66
C GLN A 179 -13.04 8.81 -1.39
N LEU A 180 -13.60 8.36 -0.27
CA LEU A 180 -13.79 6.94 0.00
C LEU A 180 -14.83 6.37 -0.98
N VAL A 181 -14.43 5.42 -1.81
CA VAL A 181 -15.28 4.85 -2.87
C VAL A 181 -15.61 3.37 -2.65
N ALA A 182 -14.78 2.67 -1.90
CA ALA A 182 -15.09 1.32 -1.44
C ALA A 182 -14.52 1.06 -0.04
N ARG A 183 -15.26 0.29 0.75
CA ARG A 183 -14.85 -0.15 2.07
C ARG A 183 -15.21 -1.62 2.26
N LYS A 184 -14.31 -2.37 2.88
CA LYS A 184 -14.53 -3.72 3.36
C LYS A 184 -14.21 -3.77 4.85
N GLY A 185 -15.05 -4.41 5.63
CA GLY A 185 -14.84 -4.63 7.06
C GLY A 185 -16.13 -5.07 7.75
N ASP A 186 -15.98 -5.63 8.93
CA ASP A 186 -17.10 -6.05 9.79
C ASP A 186 -18.12 -6.95 9.07
N GLY A 187 -17.63 -7.83 8.19
CA GLY A 187 -18.45 -8.75 7.40
C GLY A 187 -19.20 -8.10 6.24
N SER A 188 -18.96 -6.84 5.92
CA SER A 188 -19.64 -6.10 4.86
C SER A 188 -18.67 -5.52 3.84
N ILE A 189 -19.15 -5.34 2.61
CA ILE A 189 -18.47 -4.61 1.55
C ILE A 189 -19.43 -3.54 1.04
N THR A 190 -18.97 -2.30 1.04
CA THR A 190 -19.71 -1.17 0.47
C THR A 190 -18.90 -0.60 -0.69
N ILE A 191 -19.52 -0.47 -1.85
CA ILE A 191 -18.93 0.11 -3.06
C ILE A 191 -19.83 1.22 -3.55
N ARG A 192 -19.27 2.39 -3.80
CA ARG A 192 -20.00 3.53 -4.36
C ARG A 192 -20.43 3.22 -5.80
N ALA A 193 -21.65 3.61 -6.16
CA ALA A 193 -22.13 3.48 -7.54
C ALA A 193 -21.40 4.46 -8.48
N GLY A 194 -21.30 4.08 -9.77
CA GLY A 194 -20.75 4.95 -10.82
C GLY A 194 -19.24 5.09 -10.82
N LEU A 195 -18.51 4.11 -10.26
CA LEU A 195 -17.06 4.06 -10.39
C LEU A 195 -16.64 3.74 -11.84
N PRO A 196 -15.44 4.18 -12.27
CA PRO A 196 -14.87 3.74 -13.53
C PRO A 196 -14.83 2.20 -13.61
N SER A 197 -15.09 1.65 -14.80
CA SER A 197 -15.11 0.17 -15.00
C SER A 197 -13.80 -0.49 -14.54
N GLU A 198 -12.66 0.11 -14.82
CA GLU A 198 -11.33 -0.34 -14.38
C GLU A 198 -11.26 -0.56 -12.85
N VAL A 199 -11.90 0.32 -12.08
CA VAL A 199 -11.94 0.23 -10.61
C VAL A 199 -12.96 -0.82 -10.19
N MET A 200 -14.15 -0.80 -10.80
CA MET A 200 -15.23 -1.72 -10.47
C MET A 200 -14.80 -3.18 -10.71
N ASP A 201 -14.23 -3.47 -11.90
CA ASP A 201 -13.73 -4.80 -12.28
C ASP A 201 -12.61 -5.31 -11.36
N SER A 202 -11.93 -4.37 -10.69
CA SER A 202 -10.87 -4.69 -9.72
C SER A 202 -11.40 -4.91 -8.30
N LEU A 203 -12.68 -4.71 -8.04
CA LEU A 203 -13.31 -4.87 -6.72
C LEU A 203 -14.34 -6.00 -6.66
N ILE A 204 -14.90 -6.37 -7.81
CA ILE A 204 -15.92 -7.41 -7.97
C ILE A 204 -15.37 -8.57 -8.81
#